data_2ba4674d23fb480c9d9ac6eef1c4c97e
#
_entry.id   2ba4674d23fb480c9d9ac6eef1c4c97e
#
_cell.length_a   1.000
_cell.length_b   1.000
_cell.length_c   1.000
_cell.angle_alpha   90.00
_cell.angle_beta   90.00
_cell.angle_gamma   90.00
#
_symmetry.space_group_name_H-M   'P 1'
#
loop_
_entity.id
_entity.type
_entity.pdbx_description
1 polymer ?
#
loop_
_entity_poly.entity_id
_entity_poly.type
_entity_poly.pdbx_seq_one_letter_code
_entity_poly.pdbx_strand_id
1 'polypeptide(L)'
;MALCVSVSWCERTIKRTFLYDKKIYSIDNGFVYSKGYQFKDDFGKLYENIVAIELKKLEMNNIANIYYWKNSLQEEVDFVVKRGIKIEQLIQVCYNIENAETKKREIRALIKASEELRCPNLVIIGNEDKEEEVEWFGTKRKIKFISLWKWLLENNDSEN
;
A
#
# COMPACT_ATOMS: atom_id res chain seq x y z
N MET A 1 9.11 14.92 -20.06
CA MET A 1 8.82 13.46 -20.02
C MET A 1 8.55 13.11 -18.57
N ALA A 2 7.30 12.90 -18.20
CA ALA A 2 6.97 12.54 -16.81
C ALA A 2 7.34 11.07 -16.62
N LEU A 3 8.31 10.80 -15.74
CA LEU A 3 8.64 9.45 -15.32
C LEU A 3 7.55 8.99 -14.34
N CYS A 4 6.79 7.98 -14.73
CA CYS A 4 5.74 7.39 -13.90
C CYS A 4 6.14 5.97 -13.49
N VAL A 5 5.81 5.63 -12.25
CA VAL A 5 5.92 4.27 -11.73
C VAL A 5 4.55 3.61 -11.85
N SER A 6 4.48 2.39 -12.36
CA SER A 6 3.23 1.64 -12.43
C SER A 6 3.26 0.44 -11.49
N VAL A 7 2.16 0.22 -10.77
CA VAL A 7 1.95 -0.94 -9.91
C VAL A 7 0.85 -1.79 -10.53
N SER A 8 1.09 -3.08 -10.68
CA SER A 8 0.15 -4.03 -11.28
C SER A 8 -0.73 -4.70 -10.23
N TRP A 9 -1.89 -5.19 -10.65
CA TRP A 9 -2.79 -5.94 -9.76
C TRP A 9 -2.23 -7.33 -9.41
N CYS A 10 -2.43 -7.73 -8.15
CA CYS A 10 -2.04 -9.05 -7.65
C CYS A 10 -3.19 -10.04 -7.77
N GLU A 11 -3.07 -11.04 -8.61
CA GLU A 11 -4.01 -12.15 -8.68
C GLU A 11 -3.37 -13.42 -8.11
N ARG A 12 -4.18 -14.21 -7.38
CA ARG A 12 -3.75 -15.52 -6.87
C ARG A 12 -3.42 -16.52 -7.99
N THR A 13 -3.93 -16.30 -9.21
CA THR A 13 -3.74 -17.15 -10.38
C THR A 13 -3.16 -16.36 -11.55
N ILE A 14 -1.96 -16.71 -11.96
CA ILE A 14 -1.05 -16.02 -12.91
C ILE A 14 -1.64 -15.78 -14.35
N LYS A 15 -2.88 -16.09 -14.64
CA LYS A 15 -3.38 -16.17 -16.02
C LYS A 15 -3.89 -14.87 -16.67
N ARG A 16 -4.00 -13.72 -15.97
CA ARG A 16 -4.62 -12.49 -16.53
C ARG A 16 -3.98 -11.15 -16.18
N THR A 17 -2.69 -11.08 -15.99
CA THR A 17 -1.96 -9.84 -15.59
C THR A 17 -2.09 -8.69 -16.61
N PHE A 18 -2.52 -8.94 -17.85
CA PHE A 18 -2.59 -7.94 -18.92
C PHE A 18 -3.93 -7.19 -19.03
N LEU A 19 -4.94 -7.53 -18.25
CA LEU A 19 -6.30 -6.99 -18.39
C LEU A 19 -6.75 -6.06 -17.27
N TYR A 20 -5.90 -5.81 -16.25
CA TYR A 20 -6.26 -4.98 -15.11
C TYR A 20 -5.63 -3.60 -15.16
N ASP A 21 -6.37 -2.62 -14.65
CA ASP A 21 -5.91 -1.25 -14.52
C ASP A 21 -4.62 -1.19 -13.71
N LYS A 22 -3.71 -0.31 -14.12
CA LYS A 22 -2.47 -0.06 -13.37
C LYS A 22 -2.63 1.21 -12.56
N LYS A 23 -2.23 1.18 -11.30
CA LYS A 23 -2.02 2.40 -10.54
C LYS A 23 -0.75 3.09 -11.07
N ILE A 24 -0.85 4.39 -11.29
CA ILE A 24 0.25 5.21 -11.82
C ILE A 24 0.65 6.23 -10.78
N TYR A 25 1.93 6.27 -10.44
CA TYR A 25 2.51 7.18 -9.47
C TYR A 25 3.57 8.05 -10.13
N SER A 26 3.72 9.29 -9.64
CA SER A 26 4.75 10.21 -10.11
C SER A 26 6.05 9.98 -9.36
N ILE A 27 7.19 10.04 -10.04
CA ILE A 27 8.51 9.95 -9.40
C ILE A 27 8.80 11.19 -8.54
N ASP A 28 8.20 12.33 -8.88
CA ASP A 28 8.46 13.60 -8.20
C ASP A 28 7.15 14.24 -7.75
N ASN A 29 6.96 14.29 -6.43
CA ASN A 29 5.82 14.95 -5.81
C ASN A 29 5.83 16.47 -6.03
N GLY A 30 7.01 17.10 -6.13
CA GLY A 30 7.15 18.51 -6.42
C GLY A 30 6.65 18.87 -7.81
N PHE A 31 6.89 17.99 -8.79
CA PHE A 31 6.36 18.17 -10.15
C PHE A 31 4.83 18.09 -10.20
N VAL A 32 4.24 17.15 -9.48
CA VAL A 32 2.78 17.02 -9.36
C VAL A 32 2.17 18.26 -8.73
N TYR A 33 2.78 18.78 -7.67
CA TYR A 33 2.35 19.99 -6.97
C TYR A 33 2.48 21.25 -7.84
N SER A 34 3.58 21.39 -8.61
CA SER A 34 3.89 22.57 -9.40
C SER A 34 3.01 22.73 -10.67
N LYS A 35 2.48 21.63 -11.20
CA LYS A 35 1.64 21.64 -12.42
C LYS A 35 0.17 21.98 -12.19
N GLY A 36 -0.18 22.46 -10.99
CA GLY A 36 -1.51 23.03 -10.73
C GLY A 36 -2.64 22.01 -10.62
N TYR A 37 -2.35 20.73 -10.55
CA TYR A 37 -3.30 19.79 -10.00
C TYR A 37 -3.50 20.18 -8.55
N GLN A 38 -4.62 20.81 -8.28
CA GLN A 38 -5.00 21.27 -6.94
C GLN A 38 -5.25 20.03 -6.07
N PHE A 39 -4.18 19.43 -5.57
CA PHE A 39 -4.22 18.57 -4.38
C PHE A 39 -4.38 19.47 -3.14
N LYS A 40 -5.30 20.46 -3.22
CA LYS A 40 -5.76 21.11 -2.02
C LYS A 40 -6.42 20.02 -1.21
N ASP A 41 -5.72 19.59 -0.17
CA ASP A 41 -6.17 18.68 0.89
C ASP A 41 -6.12 17.17 0.64
N ASP A 42 -5.48 16.65 -0.41
CA ASP A 42 -5.33 15.19 -0.60
C ASP A 42 -3.95 14.67 -0.19
N PHE A 43 -3.60 14.88 1.08
CA PHE A 43 -2.37 14.34 1.66
C PHE A 43 -2.31 12.79 1.58
N GLY A 44 -3.45 12.12 1.49
CA GLY A 44 -3.51 10.67 1.33
C GLY A 44 -2.81 10.21 0.05
N LYS A 45 -3.12 10.84 -1.09
CA LYS A 45 -2.45 10.52 -2.36
C LYS A 45 -0.96 10.86 -2.37
N LEU A 46 -0.59 11.94 -1.67
CA LEU A 46 0.82 12.31 -1.52
C LEU A 46 1.59 11.24 -0.74
N TYR A 47 1.02 10.76 0.37
CA TYR A 47 1.60 9.69 1.17
C TYR A 47 1.70 8.39 0.36
N GLU A 48 0.62 8.00 -0.33
CA GLU A 48 0.60 6.82 -1.19
C GLU A 48 1.68 6.90 -2.27
N ASN A 49 1.87 8.07 -2.90
CA ASN A 49 2.90 8.27 -3.92
C ASN A 49 4.32 8.15 -3.34
N ILE A 50 4.58 8.66 -2.13
CA ILE A 50 5.87 8.52 -1.44
C ILE A 50 6.16 7.03 -1.18
N VAL A 51 5.17 6.30 -0.65
CA VAL A 51 5.30 4.86 -0.39
C VAL A 51 5.55 4.09 -1.69
N ALA A 52 4.83 4.43 -2.77
CA ALA A 52 5.02 3.81 -4.08
C ALA A 52 6.45 3.98 -4.62
N ILE A 53 7.03 5.19 -4.49
CA ILE A 53 8.41 5.48 -4.92
C ILE A 53 9.39 4.62 -4.12
N GLU A 54 9.21 4.52 -2.81
CA GLU A 54 10.11 3.76 -1.94
C GLU A 54 10.04 2.25 -2.24
N LEU A 55 8.83 1.70 -2.35
CA LEU A 55 8.64 0.30 -2.73
C LEU A 55 9.18 -0.01 -4.12
N LYS A 56 9.15 0.97 -5.04
CA LYS A 56 9.71 0.79 -6.39
C LYS A 56 11.21 0.58 -6.39
N LYS A 57 11.95 1.13 -5.43
CA LYS A 57 13.38 0.85 -5.26
C LYS A 57 13.62 -0.65 -5.01
N LEU A 58 12.79 -1.28 -4.17
CA LEU A 58 12.87 -2.72 -3.92
C LEU A 58 12.65 -3.54 -5.21
N GLU A 59 11.72 -3.10 -6.06
CA GLU A 59 11.46 -3.76 -7.34
C GLU A 59 12.62 -3.57 -8.32
N MET A 60 13.18 -2.37 -8.41
CA MET A 60 14.33 -2.08 -9.29
C MET A 60 15.58 -2.86 -8.87
N ASN A 61 15.76 -3.11 -7.58
CA ASN A 61 16.85 -3.92 -7.03
C ASN A 61 16.56 -5.44 -7.08
N ASN A 62 15.44 -5.86 -7.70
CA ASN A 62 14.98 -7.25 -7.75
C ASN A 62 14.80 -7.92 -6.37
N ILE A 63 14.56 -7.14 -5.33
CA ILE A 63 14.34 -7.61 -3.95
C ILE A 63 12.90 -8.10 -3.78
N ALA A 64 11.93 -7.37 -4.35
CA ALA A 64 10.51 -7.68 -4.27
C ALA A 64 9.76 -7.27 -5.53
N ASN A 65 8.59 -7.84 -5.75
CA ASN A 65 7.63 -7.37 -6.75
C ASN A 65 6.48 -6.67 -6.03
N ILE A 66 6.03 -5.55 -6.56
CA ILE A 66 5.02 -4.71 -5.95
C ILE A 66 3.74 -4.76 -6.77
N TYR A 67 2.64 -5.06 -6.09
CA TYR A 67 1.30 -5.15 -6.66
C TYR A 67 0.31 -4.36 -5.80
N TYR A 68 -0.92 -4.21 -6.26
CA TYR A 68 -2.07 -3.84 -5.43
C TYR A 68 -3.11 -4.97 -5.45
N TRP A 69 -4.03 -4.97 -4.49
CA TRP A 69 -5.13 -5.93 -4.46
C TRP A 69 -6.46 -5.19 -4.53
N LYS A 70 -7.42 -5.76 -5.25
CA LYS A 70 -8.78 -5.23 -5.36
C LYS A 70 -9.77 -6.36 -5.55
N ASN A 71 -10.94 -6.27 -4.91
CA ASN A 71 -11.99 -7.25 -5.04
C ASN A 71 -13.17 -6.75 -5.90
N SER A 72 -14.16 -7.60 -6.13
CA SER A 72 -15.37 -7.27 -6.88
C SER A 72 -16.25 -6.19 -6.24
N LEU A 73 -16.11 -5.96 -4.93
CA LEU A 73 -16.81 -4.92 -4.17
C LEU A 73 -16.06 -3.58 -4.16
N GLN A 74 -15.02 -3.44 -4.99
CA GLN A 74 -14.17 -2.25 -5.09
C GLN A 74 -13.39 -1.94 -3.80
N GLU A 75 -13.25 -2.91 -2.89
CA GLU A 75 -12.33 -2.79 -1.77
C GLU A 75 -10.92 -3.03 -2.27
N GLU A 76 -9.97 -2.23 -1.81
CA GLU A 76 -8.62 -2.16 -2.35
C GLU A 76 -7.58 -2.12 -1.23
N VAL A 77 -6.44 -2.78 -1.45
CA VAL A 77 -5.21 -2.62 -0.66
C VAL A 77 -4.16 -2.02 -1.56
N ASP A 78 -3.55 -0.92 -1.11
CA ASP A 78 -2.69 -0.08 -1.93
C ASP A 78 -1.45 -0.81 -2.42
N PHE A 79 -0.80 -1.58 -1.54
CA PHE A 79 0.41 -2.32 -1.93
C PHE A 79 0.44 -3.72 -1.34
N VAL A 80 0.83 -4.66 -2.20
CA VAL A 80 1.10 -6.06 -1.90
C VAL A 80 2.56 -6.31 -2.22
N VAL A 81 3.37 -6.53 -1.20
CA VAL A 81 4.81 -6.82 -1.34
C VAL A 81 5.02 -8.32 -1.46
N LYS A 82 5.59 -8.77 -2.59
CA LYS A 82 5.86 -10.17 -2.86
C LYS A 82 7.34 -10.42 -3.05
N ARG A 83 7.92 -11.32 -2.25
CA ARG A 83 9.30 -11.81 -2.44
C ARG A 83 9.29 -13.27 -2.90
N GLY A 84 9.84 -13.50 -4.08
CA GLY A 84 9.78 -14.82 -4.71
C GLY A 84 8.33 -15.28 -4.91
N ILE A 85 7.95 -16.41 -4.29
CA ILE A 85 6.59 -16.98 -4.37
C ILE A 85 5.68 -16.52 -3.22
N LYS A 86 6.23 -15.88 -2.17
CA LYS A 86 5.52 -15.54 -0.94
C LYS A 86 5.07 -14.08 -0.97
N ILE A 87 3.82 -13.84 -0.59
CA ILE A 87 3.36 -12.50 -0.22
C ILE A 87 3.84 -12.22 1.19
N GLU A 88 4.68 -11.21 1.34
CA GLU A 88 5.37 -10.89 2.57
C GLU A 88 4.59 -9.89 3.42
N GLN A 89 3.99 -8.89 2.77
CA GLN A 89 3.34 -7.81 3.47
C GLN A 89 2.19 -7.21 2.65
N LEU A 90 1.14 -6.77 3.34
CA LEU A 90 0.06 -5.95 2.82
C LEU A 90 0.14 -4.57 3.45
N ILE A 91 0.16 -3.53 2.63
CA ILE A 91 0.33 -2.15 3.07
C ILE A 91 -0.85 -1.32 2.59
N GLN A 92 -1.49 -0.64 3.52
CA GLN A 92 -2.49 0.39 3.25
C GLN A 92 -1.94 1.75 3.66
N VAL A 93 -2.21 2.79 2.88
CA VAL A 93 -1.81 4.15 3.21
C VAL A 93 -3.03 4.96 3.59
N CYS A 94 -3.05 5.49 4.81
CA CYS A 94 -4.18 6.23 5.33
C CYS A 94 -3.70 7.44 6.13
N TYR A 95 -3.68 8.63 5.50
CA TYR A 95 -3.27 9.87 6.16
C TYR A 95 -4.18 10.24 7.34
N ASN A 96 -5.51 10.15 7.17
CA ASN A 96 -6.49 10.50 8.19
C ASN A 96 -7.19 9.26 8.75
N ILE A 97 -6.52 8.58 9.67
CA ILE A 97 -7.05 7.37 10.33
C ILE A 97 -7.97 7.69 11.52
N GLU A 98 -8.06 8.95 11.94
CA GLU A 98 -8.96 9.39 13.02
C GLU A 98 -10.43 9.27 12.60
N ASN A 99 -10.73 9.36 11.30
CA ASN A 99 -12.06 9.10 10.79
C ASN A 99 -12.42 7.61 10.93
N ALA A 100 -13.37 7.32 11.83
CA ALA A 100 -13.76 5.95 12.16
C ALA A 100 -14.32 5.16 10.97
N GLU A 101 -15.00 5.80 10.02
CA GLU A 101 -15.54 5.12 8.83
C GLU A 101 -14.42 4.76 7.86
N THR A 102 -13.49 5.71 7.62
CA THR A 102 -12.30 5.46 6.82
C THR A 102 -11.48 4.32 7.43
N LYS A 103 -11.17 4.40 8.73
CA LYS A 103 -10.44 3.34 9.45
C LYS A 103 -11.08 1.97 9.28
N LYS A 104 -12.39 1.86 9.47
CA LYS A 104 -13.13 0.60 9.31
C LYS A 104 -13.05 0.06 7.88
N ARG A 105 -13.14 0.93 6.89
CA ARG A 105 -13.06 0.54 5.47
C ARG A 105 -11.68 -0.03 5.14
N GLU A 106 -10.60 0.66 5.53
CA GLU A 106 -9.22 0.24 5.25
C GLU A 106 -8.87 -1.07 5.97
N ILE A 107 -9.24 -1.19 7.25
CA ILE A 107 -9.05 -2.43 8.03
C ILE A 107 -9.80 -3.60 7.37
N ARG A 108 -11.04 -3.40 6.96
CA ARG A 108 -11.84 -4.44 6.29
C ARG A 108 -11.17 -4.93 5.01
N ALA A 109 -10.68 -4.02 4.17
CA ALA A 109 -9.97 -4.37 2.95
C ALA A 109 -8.72 -5.20 3.24
N LEU A 110 -7.90 -4.77 4.21
CA LEU A 110 -6.69 -5.47 4.64
C LEU A 110 -6.98 -6.89 5.16
N ILE A 111 -8.02 -7.08 5.99
CA ILE A 111 -8.35 -8.40 6.51
C ILE A 111 -8.79 -9.33 5.39
N LYS A 112 -9.66 -8.88 4.48
CA LYS A 112 -10.09 -9.68 3.32
C LYS A 112 -8.93 -10.07 2.42
N ALA A 113 -8.07 -9.11 2.09
CA ALA A 113 -6.86 -9.38 1.31
C ALA A 113 -5.92 -10.37 2.03
N SER A 114 -5.76 -10.22 3.36
CA SER A 114 -4.99 -11.13 4.21
C SER A 114 -5.45 -12.58 4.12
N GLU A 115 -6.76 -12.80 4.13
CA GLU A 115 -7.34 -14.14 4.01
C GLU A 115 -7.12 -14.72 2.61
N GLU A 116 -7.45 -13.95 1.57
CA GLU A 116 -7.34 -14.38 0.18
C GLU A 116 -5.89 -14.66 -0.21
N LEU A 117 -4.97 -13.76 0.16
CA LEU A 117 -3.56 -13.84 -0.19
C LEU A 117 -2.73 -14.63 0.82
N ARG A 118 -3.33 -15.08 1.94
CA ARG A 118 -2.67 -15.81 3.04
C ARG A 118 -1.46 -15.05 3.62
N CYS A 119 -1.60 -13.75 3.79
CA CYS A 119 -0.55 -12.89 4.33
C CYS A 119 -0.97 -12.32 5.70
N PRO A 120 -0.31 -12.71 6.80
CA PRO A 120 -0.66 -12.20 8.13
C PRO A 120 -0.01 -10.87 8.48
N ASN A 121 0.96 -10.39 7.70
CA ASN A 121 1.71 -9.18 7.98
C ASN A 121 0.99 -7.97 7.37
N LEU A 122 0.26 -7.23 8.22
CA LEU A 122 -0.60 -6.12 7.84
C LEU A 122 -0.07 -4.81 8.40
N VAL A 123 0.10 -3.83 7.53
CA VAL A 123 0.62 -2.51 7.89
C VAL A 123 -0.32 -1.41 7.38
N ILE A 124 -0.58 -0.44 8.24
CA ILE A 124 -1.21 0.83 7.85
C ILE A 124 -0.20 1.94 8.07
N ILE A 125 0.17 2.63 6.98
CA ILE A 125 1.07 3.78 7.02
C ILE A 125 0.24 5.05 7.12
N GLY A 126 0.48 5.84 8.16
CA GLY A 126 -0.26 7.08 8.42
C GLY A 126 0.49 8.01 9.36
N ASN A 127 -0.21 8.51 10.39
CA ASN A 127 0.33 9.46 11.36
C ASN A 127 0.48 8.87 12.77
N GLU A 128 0.14 7.59 12.97
CA GLU A 128 0.14 6.94 14.27
C GLU A 128 1.12 5.78 14.32
N ASP A 129 1.72 5.58 15.50
CA ASP A 129 2.57 4.43 15.80
C ASP A 129 1.92 3.59 16.90
N LYS A 130 1.33 2.45 16.51
CA LYS A 130 0.71 1.49 17.43
C LYS A 130 0.55 0.13 16.79
N GLU A 131 0.25 -0.88 17.61
CA GLU A 131 -0.24 -2.17 17.14
C GLU A 131 -1.63 -2.39 17.70
N GLU A 132 -2.52 -2.88 16.88
CA GLU A 132 -3.92 -3.11 17.24
C GLU A 132 -4.35 -4.50 16.77
N GLU A 133 -4.93 -5.30 17.67
CA GLU A 133 -5.59 -6.53 17.30
C GLU A 133 -7.04 -6.21 16.91
N VAL A 134 -7.40 -6.53 15.71
CA VAL A 134 -8.72 -6.24 15.16
C VAL A 134 -9.42 -7.54 14.80
N GLU A 135 -10.69 -7.63 15.16
CA GLU A 135 -11.57 -8.74 14.78
C GLU A 135 -12.59 -8.28 13.74
N TRP A 136 -12.69 -9.04 12.65
CA TRP A 136 -13.69 -8.82 11.61
C TRP A 136 -14.30 -10.17 11.19
N PHE A 137 -15.62 -10.34 11.41
CA PHE A 137 -16.36 -11.58 11.13
C PHE A 137 -15.66 -12.86 11.63
N GLY A 138 -15.18 -12.82 12.89
CA GLY A 138 -14.49 -13.94 13.51
C GLY A 138 -13.03 -14.12 13.15
N THR A 139 -12.52 -13.32 12.21
CA THR A 139 -11.09 -13.33 11.85
C THR A 139 -10.34 -12.27 12.66
N LYS A 140 -9.40 -12.71 13.50
CA LYS A 140 -8.51 -11.83 14.25
C LYS A 140 -7.22 -11.62 13.51
N ARG A 141 -6.79 -10.36 13.40
CA ARG A 141 -5.51 -9.98 12.79
C ARG A 141 -4.86 -8.87 13.60
N LYS A 142 -3.55 -8.97 13.72
CA LYS A 142 -2.70 -7.90 14.27
C LYS A 142 -2.31 -6.97 13.14
N ILE A 143 -2.56 -5.68 13.31
CA ILE A 143 -2.24 -4.64 12.33
C ILE A 143 -1.24 -3.69 12.99
N LYS A 144 -0.09 -3.48 12.30
CA LYS A 144 0.90 -2.48 12.68
C LYS A 144 0.51 -1.15 12.04
N PHE A 145 0.25 -0.14 12.85
CA PHE A 145 0.17 1.25 12.42
C PHE A 145 1.53 1.89 12.59
N ILE A 146 2.00 2.58 11.57
CA ILE A 146 3.31 3.22 11.58
C ILE A 146 3.24 4.58 10.89
N SER A 147 3.89 5.58 11.47
CA SER A 147 4.03 6.88 10.84
C SER A 147 4.91 6.79 9.59
N LEU A 148 4.56 7.57 8.55
CA LEU A 148 5.27 7.54 7.26
C LEU A 148 6.77 7.76 7.42
N TRP A 149 7.18 8.76 8.22
CA TRP A 149 8.60 9.06 8.42
C TRP A 149 9.38 7.90 9.04
N LYS A 150 8.77 7.21 10.01
CA LYS A 150 9.40 6.07 10.68
C LYS A 150 9.50 4.86 9.75
N TRP A 151 8.44 4.60 8.98
CA TRP A 151 8.43 3.55 7.96
C TRP A 151 9.54 3.77 6.92
N LEU A 152 9.75 5.02 6.47
CA LEU A 152 10.83 5.37 5.54
C LEU A 152 12.22 5.11 6.14
N LEU A 153 12.43 5.41 7.42
CA LEU A 153 13.70 5.14 8.09
C LEU A 153 13.95 3.63 8.23
N GLU A 154 12.94 2.85 8.69
CA GLU A 154 13.06 1.39 8.83
C GLU A 154 13.41 0.70 7.51
N ASN A 155 12.92 1.20 6.37
CA ASN A 155 13.22 0.61 5.06
C ASN A 155 14.61 1.00 4.54
N ASN A 156 15.09 2.21 4.80
CA ASN A 156 16.43 2.64 4.37
C ASN A 156 17.54 1.89 5.12
N ASP A 157 17.33 1.53 6.40
CA ASP A 157 18.29 0.77 7.19
C ASP A 157 18.40 -0.70 6.75
N SER A 158 17.44 -1.20 6.01
CA SER A 158 17.40 -2.58 5.50
C SER A 158 18.22 -2.78 4.22
N GLU A 159 18.76 -1.71 3.62
CA GLU A 159 19.58 -1.72 2.40
C GLU A 159 21.09 -1.70 2.67
N ASN A 160 21.51 -1.58 3.95
CA ASN A 160 22.91 -1.64 4.37
C ASN A 160 23.21 -2.97 5.06
#